data_62fd91fc6ce5791413dd660cb327b529
#
_entry.id   62fd91fc6ce5791413dd660cb327b529
#
_cell.length_a   1.000
_cell.length_b   1.000
_cell.length_c   1.000
_cell.angle_alpha   90.00
_cell.angle_beta   90.00
_cell.angle_gamma   90.00
#
_symmetry.space_group_name_H-M   'P 1'
#
loop_
_entity.id
_entity.type
_entity.pdbx_description
1 polymer ?
#
loop_
_entity_poly.entity_id
_entity_poly.type
_entity_poly.pdbx_seq_one_letter_code
_entity_poly.pdbx_strand_id
1 'polypeptide(L)'
;MSLIARARDLASSLMLAELMKGLRLTGRHLFKRKITVLYPEEKTPKSPRFRGLHALRRYPNGEERCIACKLCEAVCPALAITIESEQRDDGTRRTTRYDIDLVKCIYCGFCEESCPVDSIVETDIHEWHFESRSDTVYTKPMLLALGDKYEQQIAAARAADAPYR
;
A
#
# COMPACT_ATOMS: atom_id res chain seq x y z
N MET A 1 -40.82 30.60 22.24
CA MET A 1 -40.19 31.43 21.17
C MET A 1 -40.95 32.74 21.09
N SER A 2 -40.29 33.88 21.21
CA SER A 2 -40.94 35.22 21.17
C SER A 2 -41.47 35.52 19.76
N LEU A 3 -42.51 36.29 19.64
CA LEU A 3 -43.12 36.75 18.37
C LEU A 3 -42.08 37.42 17.46
N ILE A 4 -41.12 38.13 18.05
CA ILE A 4 -39.99 38.78 17.37
C ILE A 4 -39.05 37.76 16.71
N ALA A 5 -38.78 36.64 17.38
CA ALA A 5 -37.93 35.57 16.79
C ALA A 5 -38.59 34.95 15.57
N ARG A 6 -39.88 34.64 15.62
CA ARG A 6 -40.66 34.11 14.50
C ARG A 6 -40.72 35.08 13.30
N ALA A 7 -40.92 36.38 13.57
CA ALA A 7 -40.93 37.40 12.53
C ALA A 7 -39.57 37.53 11.84
N ARG A 8 -38.46 37.44 12.60
CA ARG A 8 -37.11 37.48 12.07
C ARG A 8 -36.80 36.24 11.23
N ASP A 9 -37.20 35.05 11.68
CA ASP A 9 -37.01 33.80 10.95
C ASP A 9 -37.81 33.80 9.63
N LEU A 10 -39.04 34.30 9.67
CA LEU A 10 -39.86 34.46 8.47
C LEU A 10 -39.23 35.45 7.47
N ALA A 11 -38.75 36.59 7.95
CA ALA A 11 -38.08 37.59 7.12
C ALA A 11 -36.78 37.04 6.51
N SER A 12 -35.96 36.31 7.29
CA SER A 12 -34.73 35.71 6.80
C SER A 12 -34.99 34.61 5.74
N SER A 13 -36.08 33.85 5.90
CA SER A 13 -36.52 32.84 4.95
C SER A 13 -37.02 33.44 3.65
N LEU A 14 -37.84 34.51 3.73
CA LEU A 14 -38.32 35.25 2.55
C LEU A 14 -37.18 35.93 1.79
N MET A 15 -36.19 36.46 2.49
CA MET A 15 -35.00 37.08 1.89
C MET A 15 -33.96 36.06 1.40
N LEU A 16 -34.24 34.77 1.50
CA LEU A 16 -33.34 33.70 1.12
C LEU A 16 -31.93 33.83 1.76
N ALA A 17 -31.87 34.34 3.00
CA ALA A 17 -30.63 34.68 3.68
C ALA A 17 -29.66 33.45 3.79
N GLU A 18 -30.20 32.26 4.01
CA GLU A 18 -29.43 31.04 4.09
C GLU A 18 -28.87 30.62 2.71
N LEU A 19 -29.64 30.84 1.64
CA LEU A 19 -29.17 30.63 0.27
C LEU A 19 -28.01 31.58 -0.07
N MET A 20 -28.12 32.85 0.29
CA MET A 20 -27.08 33.85 0.10
C MET A 20 -25.81 33.53 0.90
N LYS A 21 -25.94 33.00 2.12
CA LYS A 21 -24.82 32.52 2.92
C LYS A 21 -24.13 31.34 2.22
N GLY A 22 -24.90 30.36 1.75
CA GLY A 22 -24.39 29.22 1.00
C GLY A 22 -23.66 29.65 -0.29
N LEU A 23 -24.27 30.55 -1.06
CA LEU A 23 -23.67 31.08 -2.28
C LEU A 23 -22.37 31.84 -2.01
N ARG A 24 -22.31 32.63 -0.93
CA ARG A 24 -21.08 33.32 -0.50
C ARG A 24 -19.99 32.31 -0.11
N LEU A 25 -20.35 31.20 0.56
CA LEU A 25 -19.40 30.15 0.94
C LEU A 25 -18.81 29.48 -0.30
N THR A 26 -19.65 29.04 -1.22
CA THR A 26 -19.20 28.41 -2.48
C THR A 26 -18.41 29.37 -3.35
N GLY A 27 -18.85 30.62 -3.49
CA GLY A 27 -18.12 31.66 -4.20
C GLY A 27 -16.73 31.90 -3.62
N ARG A 28 -16.60 31.94 -2.28
CA ARG A 28 -15.27 32.06 -1.66
C ARG A 28 -14.35 30.88 -1.96
N HIS A 29 -14.89 29.65 -2.12
CA HIS A 29 -14.09 28.48 -2.45
C HIS A 29 -13.66 28.46 -3.93
N LEU A 30 -14.38 29.12 -4.84
CA LEU A 30 -13.98 29.27 -6.23
C LEU A 30 -12.61 29.96 -6.38
N PHE A 31 -12.30 30.91 -5.50
CA PHE A 31 -11.03 31.66 -5.52
C PHE A 31 -9.94 31.09 -4.61
N LYS A 32 -10.22 30.00 -3.87
CA LYS A 32 -9.19 29.31 -3.07
C LYS A 32 -8.34 28.39 -3.93
N ARG A 33 -7.08 28.18 -3.49
CA ARG A 33 -6.22 27.16 -4.08
C ARG A 33 -6.93 25.80 -3.98
N LYS A 34 -6.95 25.08 -5.09
CA LYS A 34 -7.49 23.71 -5.15
C LYS A 34 -6.68 22.77 -4.27
N ILE A 35 -7.35 21.88 -3.55
CA ILE A 35 -6.74 20.85 -2.71
C ILE A 35 -6.62 19.53 -3.50
N THR A 36 -7.39 19.41 -4.57
CA THR A 36 -7.42 18.21 -5.42
C THR A 36 -6.07 17.97 -6.06
N VAL A 37 -5.56 16.77 -5.91
CA VAL A 37 -4.39 16.26 -6.65
C VAL A 37 -4.87 15.76 -8.01
N LEU A 38 -4.25 16.23 -9.07
CA LEU A 38 -4.62 15.87 -10.45
C LEU A 38 -3.88 14.59 -10.85
N TYR A 39 -4.37 13.46 -10.39
CA TYR A 39 -3.87 12.16 -10.80
C TYR A 39 -4.28 11.88 -12.27
N PRO A 40 -3.40 11.33 -13.16
CA PRO A 40 -2.07 10.77 -12.85
C PRO A 40 -0.90 11.76 -12.99
N GLU A 41 -1.14 13.02 -13.40
CA GLU A 41 -0.09 14.03 -13.62
C GLU A 41 0.61 14.40 -12.31
N GLU A 42 -0.18 14.49 -11.22
CA GLU A 42 0.32 14.73 -9.87
C GLU A 42 0.09 13.49 -9.01
N LYS A 43 1.13 13.01 -8.32
CA LYS A 43 1.04 11.87 -7.41
C LYS A 43 1.18 12.32 -5.96
N THR A 44 0.34 11.74 -5.11
CA THR A 44 0.43 11.97 -3.67
C THR A 44 1.70 11.32 -3.11
N PRO A 45 2.50 12.02 -2.28
CA PRO A 45 3.65 11.44 -1.62
C PRO A 45 3.23 10.30 -0.70
N LYS A 46 3.97 9.19 -0.74
CA LYS A 46 3.70 8.00 0.06
C LYS A 46 4.60 7.94 1.29
N SER A 47 4.09 7.30 2.33
CA SER A 47 4.89 6.98 3.52
C SER A 47 5.94 5.92 3.19
N PRO A 48 7.13 5.93 3.84
CA PRO A 48 8.09 4.81 3.78
C PRO A 48 7.51 3.47 4.25
N ARG A 49 6.43 3.51 5.03
CA ARG A 49 5.68 2.34 5.53
C ARG A 49 4.44 2.02 4.70
N PHE A 50 4.38 2.50 3.47
CA PHE A 50 3.27 2.16 2.59
C PHE A 50 3.32 0.67 2.25
N ARG A 51 2.18 0.01 2.34
CA ARG A 51 2.03 -1.42 2.11
C ARG A 51 1.40 -1.65 0.74
N GLY A 52 2.23 -1.76 -0.27
CA GLY A 52 1.81 -2.05 -1.64
C GLY A 52 2.28 -3.43 -2.11
N LEU A 53 2.57 -3.56 -3.38
CA LEU A 53 2.89 -4.84 -4.00
C LEU A 53 4.15 -5.47 -3.37
N HIS A 54 4.12 -6.79 -3.17
CA HIS A 54 5.21 -7.55 -2.57
C HIS A 54 6.39 -7.70 -3.51
N ALA A 55 7.60 -7.73 -2.94
CA ALA A 55 8.84 -8.05 -3.65
C ALA A 55 9.71 -8.96 -2.80
N LEU A 56 10.52 -9.79 -3.47
CA LEU A 56 11.58 -10.59 -2.84
C LEU A 56 12.94 -9.96 -3.14
N ARG A 57 13.74 -9.78 -2.11
CA ARG A 57 15.06 -9.13 -2.19
C ARG A 57 16.19 -10.13 -2.36
N ARG A 58 17.27 -9.65 -2.98
CA ARG A 58 18.55 -10.36 -3.07
C ARG A 58 19.61 -9.66 -2.22
N TYR A 59 20.67 -10.38 -1.93
CA TYR A 59 21.91 -9.81 -1.42
C TYR A 59 22.69 -9.12 -2.56
N PRO A 60 23.65 -8.23 -2.25
CA PRO A 60 24.47 -7.58 -3.28
C PRO A 60 25.29 -8.56 -4.15
N ASN A 61 25.53 -9.78 -3.67
CA ASN A 61 26.17 -10.86 -4.42
C ASN A 61 25.23 -11.57 -5.42
N GLY A 62 23.94 -11.14 -5.50
CA GLY A 62 22.92 -11.72 -6.37
C GLY A 62 22.18 -12.92 -5.78
N GLU A 63 22.60 -13.44 -4.61
CA GLU A 63 21.92 -14.54 -3.95
C GLU A 63 20.58 -14.12 -3.35
N GLU A 64 19.59 -15.02 -3.39
CA GLU A 64 18.28 -14.78 -2.75
C GLU A 64 18.43 -14.70 -1.23
N ARG A 65 17.81 -13.71 -0.60
CA ARG A 65 17.80 -13.61 0.87
C ARG A 65 16.95 -14.68 1.54
N CYS A 66 15.93 -15.19 0.85
CA CYS A 66 14.98 -16.15 1.42
C CYS A 66 15.66 -17.46 1.80
N ILE A 67 15.57 -17.84 3.08
CA ILE A 67 16.08 -19.08 3.66
C ILE A 67 15.01 -20.17 3.83
N ALA A 68 13.84 -19.98 3.23
CA ALA A 68 12.73 -20.93 3.27
C ALA A 68 12.26 -21.32 4.69
N CYS A 69 12.27 -20.38 5.63
CA CYS A 69 11.83 -20.62 7.02
C CYS A 69 10.31 -20.75 7.17
N LYS A 70 9.53 -20.36 6.16
CA LYS A 70 8.05 -20.40 6.10
C LYS A 70 7.32 -19.58 7.17
N LEU A 71 7.99 -18.69 7.90
CA LEU A 71 7.33 -17.84 8.89
C LEU A 71 6.28 -16.92 8.26
N CYS A 72 6.58 -16.34 7.10
CA CYS A 72 5.64 -15.47 6.37
C CYS A 72 4.37 -16.23 5.90
N GLU A 73 4.49 -17.52 5.53
CA GLU A 73 3.34 -18.39 5.22
C GLU A 73 2.51 -18.65 6.47
N ALA A 74 3.17 -18.98 7.59
CA ALA A 74 2.51 -19.33 8.86
C ALA A 74 1.78 -18.13 9.49
N VAL A 75 2.33 -16.91 9.39
CA VAL A 75 1.76 -15.71 9.99
C VAL A 75 0.67 -15.07 9.13
N CYS A 76 0.52 -15.47 7.87
CA CYS A 76 -0.41 -14.85 6.93
C CYS A 76 -1.87 -15.09 7.32
N PRO A 77 -2.63 -14.06 7.76
CA PRO A 77 -4.02 -14.23 8.20
C PRO A 77 -4.97 -14.60 7.06
N ALA A 78 -4.60 -14.24 5.83
CA ALA A 78 -5.39 -14.51 4.64
C ALA A 78 -5.00 -15.82 3.93
N LEU A 79 -3.99 -16.54 4.41
CA LEU A 79 -3.44 -17.75 3.78
C LEU A 79 -3.13 -17.54 2.29
N ALA A 80 -2.57 -16.36 1.99
CA ALA A 80 -2.30 -15.91 0.62
C ALA A 80 -0.93 -16.38 0.11
N ILE A 81 -0.03 -16.84 0.98
CA ILE A 81 1.34 -17.23 0.66
C ILE A 81 1.44 -18.76 0.65
N THR A 82 2.07 -19.30 -0.37
CA THR A 82 2.36 -20.73 -0.51
C THR A 82 3.84 -20.91 -0.79
N ILE A 83 4.53 -21.71 0.06
CA ILE A 83 5.98 -21.93 -0.03
C ILE A 83 6.30 -23.42 -0.08
N GLU A 84 7.03 -23.81 -1.13
CA GLU A 84 7.70 -25.12 -1.19
C GLU A 84 9.21 -24.91 -1.07
N SER A 85 9.88 -25.81 -0.40
CA SER A 85 11.32 -25.70 -0.14
C SER A 85 12.01 -27.03 -0.31
N GLU A 86 13.26 -26.97 -0.72
CA GLU A 86 14.16 -28.11 -0.82
C GLU A 86 15.45 -27.85 -0.05
N GLN A 87 16.17 -28.91 0.26
CA GLN A 87 17.51 -28.84 0.81
C GLN A 87 18.52 -28.88 -0.34
N ARG A 88 19.49 -27.98 -0.29
CA ARG A 88 20.63 -27.95 -1.24
C ARG A 88 21.72 -28.93 -0.77
N ASP A 89 22.66 -29.20 -1.66
CA ASP A 89 23.82 -30.05 -1.40
C ASP A 89 24.71 -29.48 -0.26
N ASP A 90 24.69 -28.17 -0.06
CA ASP A 90 25.39 -27.47 1.03
C ASP A 90 24.69 -27.56 2.41
N GLY A 91 23.57 -28.27 2.48
CA GLY A 91 22.75 -28.40 3.68
C GLY A 91 21.83 -27.20 3.97
N THR A 92 21.90 -26.14 3.21
CA THR A 92 20.99 -24.98 3.34
C THR A 92 19.63 -25.25 2.71
N ARG A 93 18.59 -24.51 3.16
CA ARG A 93 17.27 -24.56 2.51
C ARG A 93 17.11 -23.42 1.52
N ARG A 94 16.39 -23.70 0.45
CA ARG A 94 15.91 -22.68 -0.49
C ARG A 94 14.48 -22.97 -0.93
N THR A 95 13.78 -21.93 -1.33
CA THR A 95 12.44 -22.06 -1.88
C THR A 95 12.52 -22.54 -3.34
N THR A 96 11.80 -23.62 -3.65
CA THR A 96 11.51 -24.02 -5.02
C THR A 96 10.34 -23.26 -5.59
N ARG A 97 9.33 -23.00 -4.72
CA ARG A 97 8.13 -22.25 -5.03
C ARG A 97 7.87 -21.21 -3.95
N TYR A 98 7.49 -20.01 -4.38
CA TYR A 98 7.04 -18.94 -3.50
C TYR A 98 5.98 -18.15 -4.25
N ASP A 99 4.72 -18.40 -3.94
CA ASP A 99 3.58 -17.78 -4.60
C ASP A 99 2.80 -16.93 -3.60
N ILE A 100 2.35 -15.76 -4.07
CA ILE A 100 1.44 -14.88 -3.33
C ILE A 100 0.18 -14.66 -4.16
N ASP A 101 -0.97 -15.02 -3.62
CA ASP A 101 -2.27 -14.70 -4.20
C ASP A 101 -2.69 -13.28 -3.79
N LEU A 102 -2.51 -12.32 -4.69
CA LEU A 102 -2.75 -10.90 -4.41
C LEU A 102 -4.22 -10.55 -4.19
N VAL A 103 -5.16 -11.39 -4.64
CA VAL A 103 -6.60 -11.19 -4.38
C VAL A 103 -6.97 -11.64 -2.96
N LYS A 104 -6.29 -12.64 -2.42
CA LYS A 104 -6.46 -13.05 -1.03
C LYS A 104 -5.72 -12.12 -0.06
N CYS A 105 -4.59 -11.58 -0.49
CA CYS A 105 -3.75 -10.73 0.35
C CYS A 105 -4.49 -9.46 0.80
N ILE A 106 -4.40 -9.15 2.09
CA ILE A 106 -4.98 -7.94 2.70
C ILE A 106 -3.94 -6.84 2.96
N TYR A 107 -2.71 -7.03 2.50
CA TYR A 107 -1.60 -6.07 2.65
C TYR A 107 -1.37 -5.64 4.11
N CYS A 108 -1.40 -6.59 5.03
CA CYS A 108 -1.25 -6.34 6.48
C CYS A 108 0.21 -6.15 6.94
N GLY A 109 1.20 -6.54 6.13
CA GLY A 109 2.62 -6.42 6.43
C GLY A 109 3.21 -7.47 7.36
N PHE A 110 2.43 -8.41 7.91
CA PHE A 110 2.93 -9.41 8.85
C PHE A 110 4.00 -10.33 8.25
N CYS A 111 3.93 -10.60 6.95
CA CYS A 111 4.95 -11.37 6.24
C CYS A 111 6.31 -10.66 6.23
N GLU A 112 6.31 -9.34 6.06
CA GLU A 112 7.49 -8.50 6.12
C GLU A 112 8.06 -8.40 7.54
N GLU A 113 7.19 -8.20 8.53
CA GLU A 113 7.59 -8.09 9.94
C GLU A 113 8.15 -9.42 10.49
N SER A 114 7.63 -10.57 10.03
CA SER A 114 8.08 -11.89 10.46
C SER A 114 9.36 -12.39 9.79
N CYS A 115 9.83 -11.71 8.74
CA CYS A 115 10.97 -12.17 7.95
C CYS A 115 12.32 -11.88 8.63
N PRO A 116 13.08 -12.89 9.10
CA PRO A 116 14.32 -12.68 9.85
C PRO A 116 15.48 -12.19 8.99
N VAL A 117 15.36 -12.31 7.67
CA VAL A 117 16.42 -11.97 6.70
C VAL A 117 16.03 -10.81 5.78
N ASP A 118 14.90 -10.16 6.05
CA ASP A 118 14.41 -9.03 5.26
C ASP A 118 14.30 -9.35 3.76
N SER A 119 13.79 -10.55 3.46
CA SER A 119 13.65 -11.06 2.09
C SER A 119 12.35 -10.62 1.44
N ILE A 120 11.21 -10.85 2.11
CA ILE A 120 9.91 -10.39 1.65
C ILE A 120 9.67 -8.99 2.18
N VAL A 121 9.26 -8.07 1.30
CA VAL A 121 8.96 -6.68 1.64
C VAL A 121 7.72 -6.22 0.89
N GLU A 122 6.98 -5.30 1.47
CA GLU A 122 5.93 -4.55 0.79
C GLU A 122 6.52 -3.25 0.24
N THR A 123 6.23 -2.96 -1.02
CA THR A 123 6.75 -1.79 -1.74
C THR A 123 5.76 -0.64 -1.75
N ASP A 124 6.15 0.49 -2.30
CA ASP A 124 5.25 1.62 -2.54
C ASP A 124 4.43 1.50 -3.84
N ILE A 125 4.57 0.37 -4.56
CA ILE A 125 3.87 0.13 -5.82
C ILE A 125 2.41 -0.18 -5.54
N HIS A 126 1.50 0.65 -6.08
CA HIS A 126 0.05 0.46 -5.97
C HIS A 126 -0.66 0.57 -7.33
N GLU A 127 0.08 0.94 -8.38
CA GLU A 127 -0.44 1.08 -9.73
C GLU A 127 -0.22 -0.22 -10.50
N TRP A 128 -1.13 -1.16 -10.35
CA TRP A 128 -1.14 -2.44 -11.06
C TRP A 128 -2.58 -2.90 -11.31
N HIS A 129 -2.75 -3.71 -12.33
CA HIS A 129 -4.05 -4.29 -12.69
C HIS A 129 -3.85 -5.68 -13.28
N PHE A 130 -4.89 -6.45 -13.33
CA PHE A 130 -4.92 -7.79 -13.90
C PHE A 130 -6.14 -7.96 -14.79
N GLU A 131 -5.99 -8.71 -15.87
CA GLU A 131 -7.08 -9.03 -16.77
C GLU A 131 -7.71 -10.39 -16.43
N SER A 132 -6.94 -11.29 -15.84
CA SER A 132 -7.41 -12.62 -15.47
C SER A 132 -7.08 -12.98 -14.01
N ARG A 133 -7.81 -13.95 -13.46
CA ARG A 133 -7.58 -14.44 -12.10
C ARG A 133 -6.23 -15.15 -11.95
N SER A 134 -5.73 -15.78 -13.00
CA SER A 134 -4.41 -16.44 -13.00
C SER A 134 -3.27 -15.45 -12.80
N ASP A 135 -3.38 -14.25 -13.35
CA ASP A 135 -2.33 -13.22 -13.31
C ASP A 135 -2.17 -12.60 -11.94
N THR A 136 -3.14 -12.82 -11.05
CA THR A 136 -3.10 -12.31 -9.67
C THR A 136 -2.24 -13.14 -8.73
N VAL A 137 -1.75 -14.31 -9.17
CA VAL A 137 -0.81 -15.13 -8.41
C VAL A 137 0.61 -14.77 -8.81
N TYR A 138 1.28 -14.02 -7.95
CA TYR A 138 2.67 -13.64 -8.16
C TYR A 138 3.58 -14.77 -7.75
N THR A 139 4.30 -15.28 -8.72
CA THR A 139 5.27 -16.37 -8.53
C THR A 139 6.63 -15.84 -8.08
N LYS A 140 7.47 -16.73 -7.54
CA LYS A 140 8.82 -16.40 -7.09
C LYS A 140 9.65 -15.59 -8.10
N PRO A 141 9.72 -15.96 -9.40
CA PRO A 141 10.47 -15.18 -10.40
C PRO A 141 9.94 -13.75 -10.56
N MET A 142 8.62 -13.56 -10.52
CA MET A 142 7.99 -12.23 -10.63
C MET A 142 8.33 -11.37 -9.42
N LEU A 143 8.26 -11.93 -8.22
CA LEU A 143 8.58 -11.24 -6.97
C LEU A 143 10.06 -10.83 -6.91
N LEU A 144 10.97 -11.69 -7.37
CA LEU A 144 12.40 -11.39 -7.47
C LEU A 144 12.69 -10.31 -8.51
N ALA A 145 12.03 -10.37 -9.67
CA ALA A 145 12.19 -9.34 -10.71
C ALA A 145 11.73 -7.96 -10.22
N LEU A 146 10.67 -7.90 -9.41
CA LEU A 146 10.24 -6.66 -8.76
C LEU A 146 11.28 -6.18 -7.74
N GLY A 147 11.81 -7.09 -6.92
CA GLY A 147 12.88 -6.77 -5.97
C GLY A 147 14.10 -6.19 -6.67
N ASP A 148 14.58 -6.85 -7.72
CA ASP A 148 15.74 -6.40 -8.50
C ASP A 148 15.50 -5.02 -9.13
N LYS A 149 14.29 -4.79 -9.68
CA LYS A 149 13.93 -3.52 -10.33
C LYS A 149 13.84 -2.34 -9.38
N TYR A 150 13.32 -2.56 -8.17
CA TYR A 150 13.00 -1.49 -7.21
C TYR A 150 13.89 -1.51 -5.96
N GLU A 151 14.99 -2.29 -5.93
CA GLU A 151 15.86 -2.44 -4.75
C GLU A 151 16.34 -1.10 -4.16
N GLN A 152 16.67 -0.13 -5.01
CA GLN A 152 17.08 1.20 -4.54
C GLN A 152 16.00 1.91 -3.71
N GLN A 153 14.76 1.85 -4.17
CA GLN A 153 13.61 2.47 -3.47
C GLN A 153 13.28 1.70 -2.20
N ILE A 154 13.30 0.36 -2.29
CA ILE A 154 13.08 -0.53 -1.15
C ILE A 154 14.13 -0.28 -0.07
N ALA A 155 15.41 -0.22 -0.43
CA ALA A 155 16.48 0.03 0.51
C ALA A 155 16.37 1.41 1.19
N ALA A 156 15.99 2.45 0.44
CA ALA A 156 15.76 3.79 0.98
C ALA A 156 14.56 3.81 1.95
N ALA A 157 13.44 3.18 1.59
CA ALA A 157 12.27 3.08 2.45
C ALA A 157 12.58 2.31 3.74
N ARG A 158 13.33 1.20 3.64
CA ARG A 158 13.79 0.41 4.79
C ARG A 158 14.71 1.20 5.71
N ALA A 159 15.64 1.98 5.16
CA ALA A 159 16.51 2.85 5.94
C ALA A 159 15.73 3.95 6.67
N ALA A 160 14.72 4.53 6.03
CA ALA A 160 13.84 5.53 6.64
C ALA A 160 12.96 4.95 7.75
N ASP A 161 12.56 3.68 7.65
CA ASP A 161 11.73 2.98 8.65
C ASP A 161 12.56 2.39 9.81
N ALA A 162 13.87 2.20 9.65
CA ALA A 162 14.74 1.55 10.62
C ALA A 162 14.62 2.06 12.08
N PRO A 163 14.43 3.39 12.34
CA PRO A 163 14.27 3.89 13.70
C PRO A 163 13.01 3.42 14.43
N TYR A 164 12.07 2.82 13.71
CA TYR A 164 10.74 2.44 14.21
C TYR A 164 10.51 0.92 14.27
N ARG A 165 11.55 0.14 13.98
CA ARG A 165 11.54 -1.35 13.97
C ARG A 165 12.26 -1.94 15.13
#